data_bb73a67d5cb25280fdd8c5a5cd1c8b3a
#
_entry.id   bb73a67d5cb25280fdd8c5a5cd1c8b3a
#
_cell.length_a   1.000
_cell.length_b   1.000
_cell.length_c   1.000
_cell.angle_alpha   90.00
_cell.angle_beta   90.00
_cell.angle_gamma   90.00
#
_symmetry.space_group_name_H-M   'P 1'
#
loop_
_entity.id
_entity.type
_entity.pdbx_description
1 polymer ?
#
loop_
_entity_poly.entity_id
_entity_poly.type
_entity_poly.pdbx_seq_one_letter_code
_entity_poly.pdbx_strand_id
1 'polypeptide(L)'
;MMENTVSKPVHGYQTNSNISSDSLEGLIEQTREKVGIENVVGDQELINHLDSVCSKITDFLGSSFGPGGFNKIILNPVSDIYLTNDGKTILDETDILHPVVTSLKDLAGSMDKTCGDGTKTAVLLAATLVNRAIQLINRGIHPTIIIDGYQKALNKSYEILQFESKSIKSQEDTYSAVFAAASSKGIETHQAERLAKIMIDSIKRLNAMSENTNLDLNDSVRIIKKTGASGIVSLNGVILDEKPARFEMPDYIESPNVLILNHDLKVDSEYLNPQHNINMDSFGTAYQFEEYRKTILKNYADKILDTGADVVFCEGEIDPYIEFLLTKNNMLMFKKMKMNDIDKLSRATDAGISSIKDDLTKSVGYADKIEVKKENGEHLVYVTASSKMITTIIIWEPVKYNLEKVEEAADDALNNAAFILKNGLVVSGGGGIEFGLSQMLKLYASTIEGKEQLAVMEYAKALEQIPRILASNMGMNPIDTIADMKYYYNKGIDSRIDMSGQVVNNSPPLYDSATIKKLAIISATETATNILKIDEIVPKR
;
A
#
# COMPACT_ATOMS: atom_id res chain seq x y z
N MET A 1 0.54 -33.51 -63.45
CA MET A 1 1.45 -34.01 -62.42
C MET A 1 1.64 -32.86 -61.43
N MET A 2 0.88 -32.86 -60.40
CA MET A 2 1.00 -31.91 -59.27
C MET A 2 1.23 -32.74 -58.03
N GLU A 3 2.42 -32.65 -57.47
CA GLU A 3 2.75 -33.30 -56.21
C GLU A 3 2.31 -32.43 -55.03
N ASN A 4 1.49 -33.05 -54.20
CA ASN A 4 1.03 -32.52 -52.94
C ASN A 4 2.16 -32.61 -51.90
N THR A 5 2.65 -31.50 -51.42
CA THR A 5 3.49 -31.43 -50.21
C THR A 5 2.60 -31.27 -48.97
N VAL A 6 2.49 -32.35 -48.25
CA VAL A 6 1.81 -32.42 -46.95
C VAL A 6 2.71 -31.73 -45.90
N SER A 7 2.18 -30.67 -45.27
CA SER A 7 2.80 -30.00 -44.12
C SER A 7 2.70 -30.92 -42.89
N LYS A 8 3.85 -31.12 -42.21
CA LYS A 8 3.93 -31.83 -40.93
C LYS A 8 3.20 -31.04 -39.81
N PRO A 9 2.48 -31.73 -38.94
CA PRO A 9 1.86 -31.06 -37.81
C PRO A 9 2.90 -30.61 -36.79
N VAL A 10 2.72 -29.38 -36.31
CA VAL A 10 3.45 -28.78 -35.18
C VAL A 10 3.19 -29.64 -33.92
N HIS A 11 4.24 -30.02 -33.23
CA HIS A 11 4.18 -30.75 -31.97
C HIS A 11 3.28 -30.00 -30.98
N GLY A 12 2.15 -30.63 -30.64
CA GLY A 12 1.31 -30.22 -29.54
C GLY A 12 2.07 -30.32 -28.21
N TYR A 13 2.09 -29.27 -27.46
CA TYR A 13 2.45 -29.30 -26.05
C TYR A 13 1.46 -30.23 -25.33
N GLN A 14 1.93 -31.42 -24.96
CA GLN A 14 1.22 -32.24 -23.98
C GLN A 14 1.29 -31.50 -22.65
N THR A 15 0.16 -30.95 -22.24
CA THR A 15 -0.05 -30.55 -20.85
C THR A 15 -0.09 -31.82 -20.02
N ASN A 16 1.05 -32.15 -19.41
CA ASN A 16 1.08 -33.13 -18.33
C ASN A 16 0.32 -32.52 -17.14
N SER A 17 -0.96 -32.86 -17.02
CA SER A 17 -1.78 -32.63 -15.83
C SER A 17 -1.47 -33.65 -14.73
N ASN A 18 -0.20 -33.76 -14.35
CA ASN A 18 0.18 -34.31 -13.07
C ASN A 18 0.58 -33.11 -12.19
N ILE A 19 -0.41 -32.55 -11.49
CA ILE A 19 -0.18 -31.69 -10.33
C ILE A 19 0.58 -32.58 -9.36
N SER A 20 1.91 -32.41 -9.29
CA SER A 20 2.73 -33.15 -8.37
C SER A 20 2.33 -32.72 -6.95
N SER A 21 2.39 -33.66 -5.99
CA SER A 21 2.20 -33.40 -4.54
C SER A 21 3.14 -32.31 -3.99
N ASP A 22 4.01 -31.79 -4.82
CA ASP A 22 4.98 -30.73 -4.54
C ASP A 22 4.49 -29.32 -4.86
N SER A 23 3.25 -29.14 -5.37
CA SER A 23 2.63 -27.83 -5.56
C SER A 23 2.13 -27.27 -4.23
N LEU A 24 1.95 -25.94 -4.16
CA LEU A 24 1.34 -25.28 -3.00
C LEU A 24 -0.07 -25.82 -2.71
N GLU A 25 -0.83 -26.19 -3.76
CA GLU A 25 -2.14 -26.83 -3.64
C GLU A 25 -2.04 -28.22 -2.97
N GLY A 26 -1.03 -29.00 -3.32
CA GLY A 26 -0.74 -30.26 -2.64
C GLY A 26 -0.37 -30.09 -1.17
N LEU A 27 0.30 -28.98 -0.81
CA LEU A 27 0.55 -28.62 0.57
C LEU A 27 -0.72 -28.21 1.31
N ILE A 28 -1.56 -27.39 0.68
CA ILE A 28 -2.86 -26.96 1.22
C ILE A 28 -3.73 -28.18 1.49
N GLU A 29 -3.79 -29.13 0.57
CA GLU A 29 -4.59 -30.34 0.69
C GLU A 29 -4.01 -31.29 1.75
N GLN A 30 -2.69 -31.52 1.77
CA GLN A 30 -2.02 -32.29 2.81
C GLN A 30 -2.13 -31.62 4.19
N THR A 31 -2.13 -30.29 4.26
CA THR A 31 -2.31 -29.56 5.52
C THR A 31 -3.78 -29.60 5.97
N ARG A 32 -4.75 -29.53 5.06
CA ARG A 32 -6.18 -29.71 5.37
C ARG A 32 -6.47 -31.13 5.89
N GLU A 33 -5.90 -32.16 5.26
CA GLU A 33 -6.01 -33.54 5.75
C GLU A 33 -5.28 -33.76 7.09
N LYS A 34 -4.14 -33.10 7.32
CA LYS A 34 -3.31 -33.29 8.50
C LYS A 34 -3.60 -32.32 9.66
N VAL A 35 -4.19 -31.14 9.44
CA VAL A 35 -4.62 -30.21 10.51
C VAL A 35 -5.97 -30.58 11.11
N GLY A 36 -6.75 -31.47 10.46
CA GLY A 36 -7.82 -32.24 11.13
C GLY A 36 -7.31 -33.30 12.10
N ILE A 37 -6.07 -33.26 12.56
CA ILE A 37 -5.28 -34.32 13.08
C ILE A 37 -5.39 -34.56 14.57
N GLU A 38 -5.52 -35.83 14.83
CA GLU A 38 -5.50 -36.49 16.13
C GLU A 38 -4.11 -36.63 16.75
N ASN A 39 -3.00 -36.30 16.07
CA ASN A 39 -1.64 -36.59 16.50
C ASN A 39 -0.74 -35.35 16.66
N VAL A 40 0.06 -35.36 17.72
CA VAL A 40 1.15 -34.41 17.96
C VAL A 40 2.28 -34.68 16.97
N VAL A 41 2.72 -33.63 16.24
CA VAL A 41 3.88 -33.72 15.32
C VAL A 41 5.11 -33.24 16.06
N GLY A 42 6.06 -34.15 16.32
CA GLY A 42 7.30 -33.86 17.04
C GLY A 42 8.57 -34.15 16.23
N ASP A 43 9.68 -33.57 16.69
CA ASP A 43 11.07 -33.82 16.25
C ASP A 43 11.32 -33.77 14.73
N GLN A 44 11.73 -34.92 14.15
CA GLN A 44 12.19 -34.97 12.75
C GLN A 44 11.06 -34.72 11.73
N GLU A 45 9.83 -35.10 12.04
CA GLU A 45 8.69 -34.84 11.18
C GLU A 45 8.36 -33.35 11.15
N LEU A 46 8.44 -32.68 12.30
CA LEU A 46 8.28 -31.25 12.41
C LEU A 46 9.34 -30.50 11.57
N ILE A 47 10.62 -30.90 11.70
CA ILE A 47 11.72 -30.28 10.94
C ILE A 47 11.49 -30.39 9.43
N ASN A 48 11.09 -31.57 8.95
CA ASN A 48 10.79 -31.78 7.53
C ASN A 48 9.59 -30.94 7.07
N HIS A 49 8.56 -30.79 7.92
CA HIS A 49 7.42 -29.94 7.65
C HIS A 49 7.82 -28.47 7.54
N LEU A 50 8.61 -27.97 8.49
CA LEU A 50 9.10 -26.58 8.49
C LEU A 50 9.89 -26.28 7.22
N ASP A 51 10.80 -27.19 6.83
CA ASP A 51 11.60 -27.05 5.60
C ASP A 51 10.71 -26.98 4.34
N SER A 52 9.76 -27.91 4.23
CA SER A 52 8.82 -27.95 3.10
C SER A 52 7.97 -26.69 3.00
N VAL A 53 7.38 -26.23 4.13
CA VAL A 53 6.53 -25.05 4.16
C VAL A 53 7.33 -23.79 3.80
N CYS A 54 8.49 -23.59 4.43
CA CYS A 54 9.31 -22.41 4.17
C CYS A 54 9.86 -22.40 2.73
N SER A 55 10.26 -23.56 2.18
CA SER A 55 10.70 -23.67 0.78
C SER A 55 9.56 -23.28 -0.18
N LYS A 56 8.36 -23.83 0.02
CA LYS A 56 7.20 -23.51 -0.83
C LYS A 56 6.77 -22.06 -0.74
N ILE A 57 6.81 -21.45 0.44
CA ILE A 57 6.54 -20.00 0.60
C ILE A 57 7.62 -19.18 -0.11
N THR A 58 8.90 -19.58 0.01
CA THR A 58 10.00 -18.90 -0.69
C THR A 58 9.82 -18.96 -2.21
N ASP A 59 9.46 -20.09 -2.77
CA ASP A 59 9.23 -20.24 -4.22
C ASP A 59 7.98 -19.48 -4.66
N PHE A 60 6.90 -19.58 -3.88
CA PHE A 60 5.63 -18.95 -4.20
C PHE A 60 5.71 -17.43 -4.17
N LEU A 61 6.23 -16.83 -3.09
CA LEU A 61 6.40 -15.38 -3.00
C LEU A 61 7.60 -14.89 -3.82
N GLY A 62 8.66 -15.68 -3.90
CA GLY A 62 9.86 -15.34 -4.62
C GLY A 62 9.59 -15.01 -6.09
N SER A 63 8.73 -15.77 -6.76
CA SER A 63 8.37 -15.50 -8.16
C SER A 63 7.61 -14.19 -8.37
N SER A 64 7.09 -13.55 -7.33
CA SER A 64 6.45 -12.22 -7.39
C SER A 64 7.36 -11.07 -6.92
N PHE A 65 8.64 -11.36 -6.63
CA PHE A 65 9.55 -10.39 -6.01
C PHE A 65 10.26 -9.51 -7.04
N GLY A 66 10.29 -8.20 -6.76
CA GLY A 66 10.98 -7.20 -7.58
C GLY A 66 10.23 -6.81 -8.88
N PRO A 67 10.82 -5.93 -9.69
CA PRO A 67 10.16 -5.36 -10.88
C PRO A 67 9.87 -6.39 -11.98
N GLY A 68 10.65 -7.46 -12.06
CA GLY A 68 10.41 -8.60 -12.96
C GLY A 68 9.50 -9.68 -12.37
N GLY A 69 8.95 -9.46 -11.18
CA GLY A 69 8.10 -10.43 -10.50
C GLY A 69 6.74 -10.64 -11.18
N PHE A 70 6.28 -11.90 -11.19
CA PHE A 70 4.98 -12.27 -11.75
C PHE A 70 3.85 -11.99 -10.78
N ASN A 71 2.68 -11.62 -11.34
CA ASN A 71 1.47 -11.50 -10.55
C ASN A 71 0.90 -12.87 -10.20
N LYS A 72 0.21 -12.96 -9.07
CA LYS A 72 -0.53 -14.15 -8.66
C LYS A 72 -2.03 -13.95 -8.89
N ILE A 73 -2.68 -14.98 -9.43
CA ILE A 73 -4.13 -15.05 -9.47
C ILE A 73 -4.56 -15.92 -8.29
N ILE A 74 -5.33 -15.36 -7.40
CA ILE A 74 -5.88 -16.05 -6.23
C ILE A 74 -7.39 -16.14 -6.41
N LEU A 75 -7.91 -17.36 -6.34
CA LEU A 75 -9.34 -17.64 -6.42
C LEU A 75 -9.87 -17.83 -5.01
N ASN A 76 -10.75 -16.93 -4.58
CA ASN A 76 -11.44 -17.06 -3.30
C ASN A 76 -12.57 -18.11 -3.42
N PRO A 77 -12.91 -18.86 -2.36
CA PRO A 77 -14.07 -19.77 -2.34
C PRO A 77 -15.40 -19.12 -2.73
N VAL A 78 -15.53 -17.81 -2.63
CA VAL A 78 -16.72 -17.01 -3.05
C VAL A 78 -16.67 -16.63 -4.54
N SER A 79 -15.69 -17.14 -5.31
CA SER A 79 -15.49 -16.88 -6.76
C SER A 79 -14.99 -15.47 -7.10
N ASP A 80 -14.47 -14.71 -6.14
CA ASP A 80 -13.75 -13.49 -6.44
C ASP A 80 -12.34 -13.82 -6.93
N ILE A 81 -11.88 -13.10 -7.94
CA ILE A 81 -10.54 -13.23 -8.52
C ILE A 81 -9.70 -12.06 -8.05
N TYR A 82 -8.66 -12.36 -7.28
CA TYR A 82 -7.63 -11.40 -6.90
C TYR A 82 -6.40 -11.59 -7.77
N LEU A 83 -5.97 -10.52 -8.41
CA LEU A 83 -4.75 -10.53 -9.20
C LEU A 83 -3.79 -9.49 -8.59
N THR A 84 -2.80 -9.97 -7.86
CA THR A 84 -1.86 -9.11 -7.14
C THR A 84 -0.44 -9.66 -7.17
N ASN A 85 0.54 -8.81 -6.94
CA ASN A 85 1.89 -9.22 -6.57
C ASN A 85 2.28 -8.70 -5.17
N ASP A 86 1.35 -8.11 -4.42
CA ASP A 86 1.62 -7.68 -3.06
C ASP A 86 1.83 -8.86 -2.11
N GLY A 87 2.90 -8.80 -1.30
CA GLY A 87 3.29 -9.94 -0.45
C GLY A 87 2.31 -10.21 0.68
N LYS A 88 1.73 -9.17 1.27
CA LYS A 88 0.73 -9.28 2.32
C LYS A 88 -0.57 -9.85 1.76
N THR A 89 -1.09 -9.24 0.71
CA THR A 89 -2.32 -9.67 0.02
C THR A 89 -2.21 -11.13 -0.44
N ILE A 90 -1.06 -11.53 -1.02
CA ILE A 90 -0.81 -12.91 -1.44
C ILE A 90 -0.90 -13.86 -0.24
N LEU A 91 -0.32 -13.52 0.90
CA LEU A 91 -0.35 -14.37 2.08
C LEU A 91 -1.73 -14.39 2.76
N ASP A 92 -2.40 -13.26 2.87
CA ASP A 92 -3.70 -13.15 3.53
C ASP A 92 -4.78 -13.92 2.78
N GLU A 93 -4.80 -13.82 1.45
CA GLU A 93 -5.77 -14.50 0.58
C GLU A 93 -5.45 -16.00 0.38
N THR A 94 -4.26 -16.47 0.76
CA THR A 94 -3.97 -17.91 0.77
C THR A 94 -4.51 -18.56 2.03
N ASP A 95 -5.45 -19.52 1.86
CA ASP A 95 -6.07 -20.27 2.96
C ASP A 95 -5.17 -21.41 3.45
N ILE A 96 -3.95 -21.06 3.91
CA ILE A 96 -2.99 -22.03 4.45
C ILE A 96 -3.05 -21.99 5.97
N LEU A 97 -3.69 -23.00 6.54
CA LEU A 97 -3.81 -23.17 8.01
C LEU A 97 -2.57 -23.87 8.58
N HIS A 98 -1.45 -23.17 8.64
CA HIS A 98 -0.22 -23.70 9.24
C HIS A 98 0.40 -22.66 10.19
N PRO A 99 0.84 -23.05 11.43
CA PRO A 99 1.36 -22.09 12.42
C PRO A 99 2.51 -21.23 11.91
N VAL A 100 3.42 -21.79 11.11
CA VAL A 100 4.54 -21.06 10.50
C VAL A 100 4.03 -20.03 9.48
N VAL A 101 3.04 -20.40 8.67
CA VAL A 101 2.44 -19.47 7.70
C VAL A 101 1.72 -18.34 8.42
N THR A 102 1.04 -18.64 9.54
CA THR A 102 0.45 -17.61 10.40
C THR A 102 1.52 -16.64 10.93
N SER A 103 2.66 -17.15 11.42
CA SER A 103 3.77 -16.31 11.87
C SER A 103 4.35 -15.45 10.73
N LEU A 104 4.42 -15.98 9.50
CA LEU A 104 4.85 -15.22 8.33
C LEU A 104 3.80 -14.20 7.86
N LYS A 105 2.50 -14.50 8.01
CA LYS A 105 1.41 -13.52 7.81
C LYS A 105 1.48 -12.38 8.82
N ASP A 106 1.71 -12.70 10.09
CA ASP A 106 1.87 -11.69 11.14
C ASP A 106 3.09 -10.79 10.89
N LEU A 107 4.20 -11.38 10.42
CA LEU A 107 5.38 -10.63 9.97
C LEU A 107 5.02 -9.68 8.82
N ALA A 108 4.35 -10.19 7.79
CA ALA A 108 3.90 -9.39 6.64
C ALA A 108 3.01 -8.23 7.08
N GLY A 109 2.00 -8.51 7.91
CA GLY A 109 1.08 -7.50 8.46
C GLY A 109 1.76 -6.46 9.34
N SER A 110 2.78 -6.86 10.12
CA SER A 110 3.58 -5.94 10.94
C SER A 110 4.42 -5.01 10.08
N MET A 111 5.10 -5.55 9.06
CA MET A 111 5.90 -4.75 8.12
C MET A 111 5.03 -3.75 7.35
N ASP A 112 3.88 -4.19 6.86
CA ASP A 112 2.93 -3.34 6.15
C ASP A 112 2.44 -2.17 7.03
N LYS A 113 2.02 -2.45 8.26
CA LYS A 113 1.57 -1.41 9.20
C LYS A 113 2.67 -0.44 9.61
N THR A 114 3.91 -0.91 9.73
CA THR A 114 5.02 -0.10 10.26
C THR A 114 5.71 0.69 9.16
N CYS A 115 5.90 0.09 7.99
CA CYS A 115 6.72 0.62 6.90
C CYS A 115 5.94 0.83 5.61
N GLY A 116 4.85 0.10 5.39
CA GLY A 116 4.12 0.04 4.14
C GLY A 116 4.92 -0.52 2.96
N ASP A 117 6.15 -0.98 3.19
CA ASP A 117 7.02 -1.59 2.17
C ASP A 117 8.00 -2.59 2.82
N GLY A 118 8.72 -3.36 1.99
CA GLY A 118 9.71 -4.36 2.46
C GLY A 118 9.10 -5.68 2.93
N THR A 119 7.80 -5.86 2.84
CA THR A 119 7.02 -7.03 3.28
C THR A 119 7.57 -8.32 2.68
N LYS A 120 7.70 -8.39 1.35
CA LYS A 120 8.23 -9.59 0.66
C LYS A 120 9.68 -9.88 1.05
N THR A 121 10.52 -8.84 1.19
CA THR A 121 11.90 -9.00 1.63
C THR A 121 11.97 -9.66 3.01
N ALA A 122 11.17 -9.18 3.96
CA ALA A 122 11.14 -9.73 5.31
C ALA A 122 10.67 -11.19 5.35
N VAL A 123 9.59 -11.52 4.65
CA VAL A 123 9.04 -12.89 4.62
C VAL A 123 9.97 -13.85 3.91
N LEU A 124 10.53 -13.49 2.75
CA LEU A 124 11.49 -14.32 2.01
C LEU A 124 12.75 -14.56 2.82
N LEU A 125 13.26 -13.54 3.50
CA LEU A 125 14.43 -13.69 4.37
C LEU A 125 14.13 -14.58 5.57
N ALA A 126 12.99 -14.41 6.25
CA ALA A 126 12.59 -15.23 7.38
C ALA A 126 12.46 -16.71 6.98
N ALA A 127 11.75 -17.01 5.91
CA ALA A 127 11.58 -18.37 5.40
C ALA A 127 12.92 -19.00 5.00
N THR A 128 13.78 -18.23 4.32
CA THR A 128 15.12 -18.69 3.93
C THR A 128 16.01 -18.95 5.16
N LEU A 129 15.96 -18.10 6.18
CA LEU A 129 16.70 -18.30 7.43
C LEU A 129 16.29 -19.61 8.11
N VAL A 130 15.00 -19.91 8.17
CA VAL A 130 14.49 -21.17 8.72
C VAL A 130 15.02 -22.36 7.91
N ASN A 131 14.92 -22.35 6.58
CA ASN A 131 15.45 -23.43 5.74
C ASN A 131 16.95 -23.62 5.93
N ARG A 132 17.74 -22.54 6.03
CA ARG A 132 19.18 -22.63 6.28
C ARG A 132 19.50 -23.17 7.68
N ALA A 133 18.71 -22.82 8.69
CA ALA A 133 18.84 -23.36 10.02
C ALA A 133 18.56 -24.89 10.04
N ILE A 134 17.52 -25.33 9.35
CA ILE A 134 17.17 -26.76 9.25
C ILE A 134 18.31 -27.56 8.62
N GLN A 135 19.01 -27.02 7.61
CA GLN A 135 20.19 -27.67 7.05
C GLN A 135 21.29 -27.88 8.10
N LEU A 136 21.45 -26.97 9.06
CA LEU A 136 22.41 -27.12 10.17
C LEU A 136 21.90 -28.10 11.24
N ILE A 137 20.61 -28.07 11.54
CA ILE A 137 19.98 -29.05 12.48
C ILE A 137 20.18 -30.46 11.96
N ASN A 138 19.94 -30.68 10.67
CA ASN A 138 20.18 -31.99 10.02
C ASN A 138 21.65 -32.43 10.04
N ARG A 139 22.59 -31.48 10.25
CA ARG A 139 24.03 -31.78 10.50
C ARG A 139 24.37 -31.96 11.98
N GLY A 140 23.38 -31.99 12.88
CA GLY A 140 23.55 -32.17 14.30
C GLY A 140 23.96 -30.91 15.08
N ILE A 141 23.61 -29.73 14.60
CA ILE A 141 23.78 -28.47 15.34
C ILE A 141 22.48 -28.16 16.06
N HIS A 142 22.57 -27.96 17.37
CA HIS A 142 21.40 -27.66 18.19
C HIS A 142 20.77 -26.30 17.86
N PRO A 143 19.44 -26.18 17.82
CA PRO A 143 18.76 -24.93 17.49
C PRO A 143 19.21 -23.72 18.29
N THR A 144 19.50 -23.84 19.58
CA THR A 144 20.00 -22.76 20.43
C THR A 144 21.30 -22.15 19.90
N ILE A 145 22.25 -23.00 19.45
CA ILE A 145 23.53 -22.52 18.88
C ILE A 145 23.28 -21.74 17.58
N ILE A 146 22.31 -22.21 16.78
CA ILE A 146 21.94 -21.53 15.53
C ILE A 146 21.31 -20.16 15.84
N ILE A 147 20.41 -20.12 16.82
CA ILE A 147 19.76 -18.87 17.27
C ILE A 147 20.80 -17.86 17.78
N ASP A 148 21.76 -18.31 18.60
CA ASP A 148 22.86 -17.47 19.09
C ASP A 148 23.71 -16.94 17.93
N GLY A 149 24.02 -17.79 16.95
CA GLY A 149 24.74 -17.37 15.74
C GLY A 149 23.95 -16.38 14.90
N TYR A 150 22.63 -16.57 14.76
CA TYR A 150 21.75 -15.63 14.05
C TYR A 150 21.68 -14.27 14.77
N GLN A 151 21.64 -14.27 16.11
CA GLN A 151 21.67 -13.03 16.88
C GLN A 151 23.00 -12.28 16.72
N LYS A 152 24.14 -13.00 16.69
CA LYS A 152 25.46 -12.41 16.39
C LYS A 152 25.49 -11.82 14.96
N ALA A 153 24.92 -12.54 13.98
CA ALA A 153 24.81 -12.08 12.60
C ALA A 153 23.92 -10.85 12.46
N LEU A 154 22.79 -10.81 13.17
CA LEU A 154 21.89 -9.65 13.19
C LEU A 154 22.57 -8.41 13.75
N ASN A 155 23.23 -8.53 14.90
CA ASN A 155 23.95 -7.43 15.54
C ASN A 155 25.04 -6.89 14.60
N LYS A 156 25.79 -7.78 13.96
CA LYS A 156 26.81 -7.38 12.98
C LYS A 156 26.22 -6.76 11.72
N SER A 157 25.10 -7.29 11.23
CA SER A 157 24.38 -6.70 10.10
C SER A 157 23.92 -5.27 10.40
N TYR A 158 23.51 -4.99 11.64
CA TYR A 158 23.14 -3.65 12.06
C TYR A 158 24.33 -2.66 12.01
N GLU A 159 25.50 -3.06 12.52
CA GLU A 159 26.71 -2.25 12.44
C GLU A 159 27.09 -1.95 10.99
N ILE A 160 27.03 -2.98 10.12
CA ILE A 160 27.36 -2.83 8.71
C ILE A 160 26.36 -1.92 8.01
N LEU A 161 25.05 -2.08 8.28
CA LEU A 161 24.01 -1.22 7.72
C LEU A 161 24.23 0.26 8.10
N GLN A 162 24.60 0.54 9.35
CA GLN A 162 24.93 1.90 9.76
C GLN A 162 26.14 2.46 8.99
N PHE A 163 27.15 1.65 8.78
CA PHE A 163 28.36 2.04 8.04
C PHE A 163 28.09 2.26 6.54
N GLU A 164 27.31 1.39 5.91
CA GLU A 164 26.97 1.45 4.49
C GLU A 164 25.85 2.46 4.17
N SER A 165 25.14 2.94 5.21
CA SER A 165 24.09 3.94 5.02
C SER A 165 24.69 5.28 4.59
N LYS A 166 24.15 5.83 3.52
CA LYS A 166 24.54 7.12 2.95
C LYS A 166 23.48 8.17 3.28
N SER A 167 23.90 9.34 3.71
CA SER A 167 22.99 10.49 3.82
C SER A 167 22.62 10.96 2.42
N ILE A 168 21.34 11.23 2.20
CA ILE A 168 20.83 11.83 0.97
C ILE A 168 21.45 13.22 0.81
N LYS A 169 22.10 13.44 -0.32
CA LYS A 169 22.78 14.70 -0.64
C LYS A 169 22.07 15.50 -1.73
N SER A 170 21.27 14.83 -2.53
CA SER A 170 20.62 15.44 -3.70
C SER A 170 19.14 15.06 -3.82
N GLN A 171 18.42 15.84 -4.62
CA GLN A 171 17.04 15.47 -5.00
C GLN A 171 17.02 14.20 -5.85
N GLU A 172 18.09 13.92 -6.60
CA GLU A 172 18.23 12.72 -7.43
C GLU A 172 18.31 11.46 -6.56
N ASP A 173 19.02 11.51 -5.41
CA ASP A 173 19.09 10.38 -4.47
C ASP A 173 17.70 10.05 -3.91
N THR A 174 16.95 11.09 -3.49
CA THR A 174 15.55 10.92 -3.02
C THR A 174 14.68 10.33 -4.11
N TYR A 175 14.77 10.89 -5.33
CA TYR A 175 14.00 10.42 -6.47
C TYR A 175 14.31 8.96 -6.80
N SER A 176 15.59 8.59 -6.84
CA SER A 176 16.03 7.22 -7.12
C SER A 176 15.41 6.20 -6.15
N ALA A 177 15.40 6.52 -4.85
CA ALA A 177 14.87 5.61 -3.84
C ALA A 177 13.33 5.49 -3.89
N VAL A 178 12.61 6.58 -4.09
CA VAL A 178 11.15 6.55 -4.23
C VAL A 178 10.72 5.91 -5.55
N PHE A 179 11.47 6.15 -6.63
CA PHE A 179 11.26 5.49 -7.91
C PHE A 179 11.47 3.98 -7.84
N ALA A 180 12.50 3.52 -7.09
CA ALA A 180 12.73 2.09 -6.87
C ALA A 180 11.54 1.42 -6.19
N ALA A 181 10.97 2.06 -5.17
CA ALA A 181 9.78 1.57 -4.47
C ALA A 181 8.57 1.50 -5.40
N ALA A 182 8.25 2.59 -6.13
CA ALA A 182 7.16 2.63 -7.09
C ALA A 182 7.28 1.55 -8.19
N SER A 183 8.50 1.29 -8.64
CA SER A 183 8.78 0.31 -9.71
C SER A 183 8.70 -1.14 -9.23
N SER A 184 8.74 -1.39 -7.92
CA SER A 184 8.78 -2.73 -7.31
C SER A 184 7.56 -3.58 -7.66
N LYS A 185 6.42 -2.96 -7.95
CA LYS A 185 5.16 -3.61 -8.34
C LYS A 185 5.08 -3.93 -9.85
N GLY A 186 6.09 -3.57 -10.65
CA GLY A 186 6.12 -3.82 -12.09
C GLY A 186 5.04 -3.03 -12.86
N ILE A 187 4.76 -1.80 -12.46
CA ILE A 187 3.98 -0.82 -13.23
C ILE A 187 4.82 -0.24 -14.36
N GLU A 188 4.20 0.47 -15.30
CA GLU A 188 4.93 1.09 -16.39
C GLU A 188 5.92 2.16 -15.89
N THR A 189 7.10 2.24 -16.50
CA THR A 189 8.19 3.14 -16.06
C THR A 189 7.72 4.59 -15.95
N HIS A 190 6.93 5.08 -16.92
CA HIS A 190 6.43 6.45 -16.90
C HIS A 190 5.45 6.72 -15.74
N GLN A 191 4.68 5.72 -15.32
CA GLN A 191 3.79 5.81 -14.15
C GLN A 191 4.60 5.86 -12.86
N ALA A 192 5.61 4.98 -12.73
CA ALA A 192 6.52 4.98 -11.58
C ALA A 192 7.27 6.31 -11.43
N GLU A 193 7.75 6.88 -12.53
CA GLU A 193 8.39 8.21 -12.55
C GLU A 193 7.45 9.32 -12.08
N ARG A 194 6.20 9.28 -12.55
CA ARG A 194 5.18 10.27 -12.19
C ARG A 194 4.78 10.15 -10.73
N LEU A 195 4.57 8.92 -10.23
CA LEU A 195 4.28 8.65 -8.82
C LEU A 195 5.43 9.16 -7.93
N ALA A 196 6.68 8.80 -8.25
CA ALA A 196 7.82 9.23 -7.45
C ALA A 196 7.89 10.76 -7.30
N LYS A 197 7.69 11.50 -8.38
CA LYS A 197 7.67 12.98 -8.34
C LYS A 197 6.53 13.50 -7.48
N ILE A 198 5.31 13.02 -7.69
CA ILE A 198 4.12 13.44 -6.96
C ILE A 198 4.28 13.16 -5.46
N MET A 199 4.76 11.97 -5.08
CA MET A 199 4.92 11.58 -3.67
C MET A 199 5.97 12.44 -2.97
N ILE A 200 7.12 12.66 -3.60
CA ILE A 200 8.19 13.51 -3.05
C ILE A 200 7.69 14.94 -2.85
N ASP A 201 7.02 15.52 -3.85
CA ASP A 201 6.52 16.89 -3.76
C ASP A 201 5.42 17.03 -2.70
N SER A 202 4.55 16.02 -2.58
CA SER A 202 3.51 15.97 -1.55
C SER A 202 4.10 15.93 -0.14
N ILE A 203 5.03 15.01 0.12
CA ILE A 203 5.66 14.88 1.45
C ILE A 203 6.54 16.09 1.79
N LYS A 204 7.31 16.62 0.84
CA LYS A 204 8.11 17.84 1.08
C LYS A 204 7.25 19.01 1.52
N ARG A 205 6.09 19.20 0.86
CA ARG A 205 5.17 20.26 1.21
C ARG A 205 4.54 20.03 2.58
N LEU A 206 4.07 18.81 2.86
CA LEU A 206 3.49 18.46 4.16
C LEU A 206 4.51 18.67 5.29
N ASN A 207 5.77 18.29 5.10
CA ASN A 207 6.84 18.51 6.07
C ASN A 207 7.15 20.01 6.26
N ALA A 208 7.09 20.82 5.19
CA ALA A 208 7.32 22.26 5.29
C ALA A 208 6.21 23.00 6.06
N MET A 209 4.99 22.46 6.07
CA MET A 209 3.83 23.00 6.79
C MET A 209 3.75 22.51 8.25
N SER A 210 4.41 21.40 8.56
CA SER A 210 4.35 20.74 9.88
C SER A 210 5.50 21.22 10.75
N GLU A 211 5.26 22.18 11.62
CA GLU A 211 6.24 22.71 12.59
C GLU A 211 6.49 21.77 13.78
N ASN A 212 6.60 20.46 13.69
CA ASN A 212 6.92 19.50 14.80
C ASN A 212 5.88 18.43 15.12
N THR A 213 4.92 18.13 14.27
CA THR A 213 4.00 17.02 14.52
C THR A 213 4.40 15.77 13.73
N ASN A 214 4.27 14.58 14.33
CA ASN A 214 4.31 13.33 13.60
C ASN A 214 3.16 13.36 12.58
N LEU A 215 3.50 13.56 11.30
CA LEU A 215 2.53 13.52 10.21
C LEU A 215 1.93 12.12 10.15
N ASP A 216 0.62 12.02 10.34
CA ASP A 216 -0.12 10.84 9.95
C ASP A 216 -0.36 10.92 8.44
N LEU A 217 0.34 10.08 7.69
CA LEU A 217 0.26 10.04 6.23
C LEU A 217 -1.14 9.67 5.74
N ASN A 218 -1.81 8.76 6.45
CA ASN A 218 -3.15 8.30 6.09
C ASN A 218 -4.20 9.41 6.19
N ASP A 219 -3.97 10.35 7.11
CA ASP A 219 -4.84 11.52 7.28
C ASP A 219 -4.49 12.67 6.33
N SER A 220 -3.22 12.75 5.90
CA SER A 220 -2.68 13.88 5.13
C SER A 220 -2.68 13.65 3.61
N VAL A 221 -2.56 12.38 3.18
CA VAL A 221 -2.56 12.00 1.76
C VAL A 221 -3.72 11.05 1.49
N ARG A 222 -4.55 11.39 0.51
CA ARG A 222 -5.65 10.54 0.05
C ARG A 222 -5.38 10.06 -1.36
N ILE A 223 -5.48 8.76 -1.58
CA ILE A 223 -5.46 8.15 -2.91
C ILE A 223 -6.89 7.80 -3.31
N ILE A 224 -7.32 8.24 -4.48
CA ILE A 224 -8.64 7.96 -5.08
C ILE A 224 -8.41 7.15 -6.35
N LYS A 225 -9.14 6.05 -6.47
CA LYS A 225 -9.12 5.15 -7.62
C LYS A 225 -10.33 5.39 -8.51
N LYS A 226 -10.10 5.57 -9.82
CA LYS A 226 -11.15 5.74 -10.81
C LYS A 226 -10.85 4.98 -12.10
N THR A 227 -11.86 4.36 -12.66
CA THR A 227 -11.74 3.72 -13.98
C THR A 227 -11.86 4.76 -15.08
N GLY A 228 -10.88 4.79 -16.00
CA GLY A 228 -10.87 5.77 -17.09
C GLY A 228 -9.59 5.75 -17.90
N ALA A 229 -9.33 6.81 -18.66
CA ALA A 229 -8.08 6.95 -19.39
C ALA A 229 -6.92 7.06 -18.40
N SER A 230 -5.85 6.28 -18.62
CA SER A 230 -4.70 6.20 -17.72
C SER A 230 -4.12 7.58 -17.39
N GLY A 231 -3.93 7.85 -16.11
CA GLY A 231 -3.39 9.13 -15.63
C GLY A 231 -3.31 9.22 -14.12
N ILE A 232 -2.38 10.03 -13.63
CA ILE A 232 -2.18 10.30 -12.21
C ILE A 232 -2.13 11.81 -12.03
N VAL A 233 -2.98 12.34 -11.16
CA VAL A 233 -3.07 13.76 -10.85
C VAL A 233 -3.02 13.96 -9.35
N SER A 234 -2.29 14.97 -8.88
CA SER A 234 -2.28 15.38 -7.48
C SER A 234 -2.91 16.77 -7.31
N LEU A 235 -3.64 16.94 -6.23
CA LEU A 235 -4.26 18.20 -5.83
C LEU A 235 -3.89 18.52 -4.38
N ASN A 236 -3.57 19.78 -4.13
CA ASN A 236 -3.43 20.31 -2.78
C ASN A 236 -4.81 20.67 -2.26
N GLY A 237 -5.44 19.75 -1.56
CA GLY A 237 -6.81 19.85 -1.13
C GLY A 237 -7.56 18.52 -1.26
N VAL A 238 -8.87 18.61 -1.47
CA VAL A 238 -9.75 17.44 -1.50
C VAL A 238 -10.38 17.30 -2.89
N ILE A 239 -10.40 16.07 -3.41
CA ILE A 239 -11.20 15.70 -4.59
C ILE A 239 -12.37 14.87 -4.09
N LEU A 240 -13.57 15.22 -4.53
CA LEU A 240 -14.82 14.56 -4.15
C LEU A 240 -15.51 13.98 -5.38
N ASP A 241 -16.11 12.82 -5.19
CA ASP A 241 -16.94 12.15 -6.19
C ASP A 241 -18.40 12.59 -6.01
N GLU A 242 -18.67 13.85 -6.32
CA GLU A 242 -19.95 14.47 -6.09
C GLU A 242 -20.36 15.35 -7.28
N LYS A 243 -21.65 15.62 -7.37
CA LYS A 243 -22.20 16.49 -8.39
C LYS A 243 -22.95 17.65 -7.75
N PRO A 244 -22.98 18.83 -8.38
CA PRO A 244 -23.78 19.96 -7.93
C PRO A 244 -25.24 19.57 -7.75
N ALA A 245 -25.89 20.14 -6.73
CA ALA A 245 -27.30 19.87 -6.45
C ALA A 245 -28.21 20.23 -7.64
N ARG A 246 -27.83 21.21 -8.45
CA ARG A 246 -28.49 21.59 -9.69
C ARG A 246 -27.47 21.91 -10.78
N PHE A 247 -27.85 21.69 -12.03
CA PHE A 247 -26.95 21.87 -13.19
C PHE A 247 -26.77 23.36 -13.60
N GLU A 248 -27.63 24.26 -13.10
CA GLU A 248 -27.52 25.71 -13.36
C GLU A 248 -26.50 26.38 -12.41
N MET A 249 -25.92 25.68 -11.47
CA MET A 249 -24.92 26.21 -10.54
C MET A 249 -23.58 26.42 -11.23
N PRO A 250 -22.73 27.34 -10.71
CA PRO A 250 -21.41 27.59 -11.28
C PRO A 250 -20.51 26.36 -11.14
N ASP A 251 -19.76 26.03 -12.18
CA ASP A 251 -18.76 24.94 -12.17
C ASP A 251 -17.38 25.40 -11.66
N TYR A 252 -17.19 26.72 -11.46
CA TYR A 252 -15.92 27.28 -11.03
C TYR A 252 -16.16 28.50 -10.13
N ILE A 253 -15.47 28.52 -8.98
CA ILE A 253 -15.45 29.65 -8.06
C ILE A 253 -14.01 29.84 -7.56
N GLU A 254 -13.48 31.06 -7.69
CA GLU A 254 -12.19 31.49 -7.19
C GLU A 254 -12.33 32.08 -5.80
N SER A 255 -11.47 31.66 -4.87
CA SER A 255 -11.44 32.17 -3.50
C SER A 255 -12.78 32.06 -2.74
N PRO A 256 -13.51 30.92 -2.83
CA PRO A 256 -14.81 30.80 -2.20
C PRO A 256 -14.75 30.68 -0.68
N ASN A 257 -15.73 31.30 -0.04
CA ASN A 257 -16.12 31.03 1.32
C ASN A 257 -16.94 29.73 1.38
N VAL A 258 -16.58 28.81 2.27
CA VAL A 258 -17.14 27.47 2.35
C VAL A 258 -17.93 27.29 3.63
N LEU A 259 -19.15 26.82 3.53
CA LEU A 259 -20.00 26.42 4.66
C LEU A 259 -20.26 24.92 4.63
N ILE A 260 -20.14 24.26 5.79
CA ILE A 260 -20.39 22.82 5.95
C ILE A 260 -21.51 22.58 6.94
N LEU A 261 -22.52 21.83 6.49
CA LEU A 261 -23.72 21.53 7.28
C LEU A 261 -23.88 20.00 7.47
N ASN A 262 -24.17 19.58 8.70
CA ASN A 262 -24.24 18.16 9.08
C ASN A 262 -25.68 17.63 9.25
N HIS A 263 -26.67 18.24 8.64
CA HIS A 263 -28.07 17.82 8.76
C HIS A 263 -28.89 18.19 7.54
N ASP A 264 -30.13 17.67 7.49
CA ASP A 264 -31.06 17.96 6.43
C ASP A 264 -31.53 19.44 6.44
N LEU A 265 -31.51 20.08 5.29
CA LEU A 265 -32.13 21.38 5.05
C LEU A 265 -33.54 21.20 4.52
N LYS A 266 -34.40 20.61 5.33
CA LYS A 266 -35.83 20.39 5.04
C LYS A 266 -36.67 20.65 6.28
N VAL A 267 -37.95 20.86 6.10
CA VAL A 267 -38.89 20.99 7.21
C VAL A 267 -39.50 19.62 7.47
N ASP A 268 -39.15 19.00 8.60
CA ASP A 268 -39.74 17.74 9.01
C ASP A 268 -41.19 17.94 9.48
N SER A 269 -42.04 16.97 9.14
CA SER A 269 -43.44 16.97 9.55
C SER A 269 -43.63 17.03 11.07
N GLU A 270 -42.65 16.60 11.87
CA GLU A 270 -42.63 16.68 13.32
C GLU A 270 -42.51 18.11 13.87
N TYR A 271 -41.85 19.03 13.12
CA TYR A 271 -41.76 20.44 13.51
C TYR A 271 -43.06 21.20 13.24
N LEU A 272 -43.97 20.61 12.48
CA LEU A 272 -45.19 21.29 12.04
C LEU A 272 -46.37 21.16 13.01
N ASN A 273 -46.35 20.30 13.98
CA ASN A 273 -47.12 20.36 15.24
C ASN A 273 -47.01 19.08 16.10
N PRO A 274 -46.36 19.07 17.25
CA PRO A 274 -46.39 17.92 18.17
C PRO A 274 -47.70 17.78 18.91
N GLN A 275 -48.64 18.73 18.83
CA GLN A 275 -49.86 18.74 19.67
C GLN A 275 -51.19 18.84 18.91
N HIS A 276 -51.20 19.01 17.60
CA HIS A 276 -52.47 19.06 16.84
C HIS A 276 -52.35 18.23 15.56
N ASN A 277 -53.13 17.17 15.48
CA ASN A 277 -53.44 16.54 14.20
C ASN A 277 -54.12 17.59 13.31
N ILE A 278 -53.36 18.18 12.39
CA ILE A 278 -53.96 19.07 11.38
C ILE A 278 -54.69 18.16 10.40
N ASN A 279 -55.99 18.09 10.52
CA ASN A 279 -56.84 17.48 9.50
C ASN A 279 -56.71 18.34 8.26
N MET A 280 -56.04 17.83 7.23
CA MET A 280 -55.89 18.48 5.93
C MET A 280 -57.18 18.37 5.06
N ASP A 281 -58.35 18.49 5.70
CA ASP A 281 -59.63 18.27 5.03
C ASP A 281 -60.12 19.46 4.17
N SER A 282 -59.38 20.56 4.13
CA SER A 282 -59.72 21.68 3.30
C SER A 282 -58.54 22.23 2.50
N PHE A 283 -58.80 22.62 1.26
CA PHE A 283 -57.81 23.22 0.36
C PHE A 283 -57.15 24.49 0.96
N GLY A 284 -57.83 25.21 1.83
CA GLY A 284 -57.32 26.38 2.54
C GLY A 284 -56.25 26.08 3.57
N THR A 285 -56.40 24.98 4.32
CA THR A 285 -55.41 24.57 5.32
C THR A 285 -54.14 24.03 4.70
N ALA A 286 -54.22 23.28 3.60
CA ALA A 286 -53.08 22.82 2.85
C ALA A 286 -52.26 23.98 2.24
N TYR A 287 -52.93 25.03 1.75
CA TYR A 287 -52.27 26.24 1.22
C TYR A 287 -51.55 27.04 2.32
N GLN A 288 -52.19 27.24 3.48
CA GLN A 288 -51.54 27.91 4.61
C GLN A 288 -50.33 27.16 5.13
N PHE A 289 -50.37 25.82 5.11
CA PHE A 289 -49.29 24.98 5.51
C PHE A 289 -48.08 25.13 4.52
N GLU A 290 -48.31 25.10 3.23
CA GLU A 290 -47.26 25.31 2.23
C GLU A 290 -46.64 26.73 2.33
N GLU A 291 -47.40 27.75 2.58
CA GLU A 291 -46.87 29.11 2.79
C GLU A 291 -46.04 29.20 4.08
N TYR A 292 -46.45 28.54 5.15
CA TYR A 292 -45.67 28.48 6.39
C TYR A 292 -44.36 27.70 6.21
N ARG A 293 -44.43 26.54 5.52
CA ARG A 293 -43.26 25.76 5.15
C ARG A 293 -42.27 26.57 4.32
N LYS A 294 -42.73 27.25 3.29
CA LYS A 294 -41.90 28.13 2.46
C LYS A 294 -41.25 29.25 3.26
N THR A 295 -41.95 29.80 4.25
CA THR A 295 -41.40 30.83 5.13
C THR A 295 -40.24 30.32 5.95
N ILE A 296 -40.35 29.10 6.52
CA ILE A 296 -39.25 28.46 7.26
C ILE A 296 -38.06 28.20 6.32
N LEU A 297 -38.30 27.57 5.18
CA LEU A 297 -37.26 27.27 4.20
C LEU A 297 -36.56 28.53 3.67
N LYS A 298 -37.33 29.62 3.50
CA LYS A 298 -36.77 30.93 3.14
C LYS A 298 -35.86 31.44 4.25
N ASN A 299 -36.27 31.35 5.52
CA ASN A 299 -35.44 31.77 6.64
C ASN A 299 -34.13 30.94 6.73
N TYR A 300 -34.16 29.65 6.36
CA TYR A 300 -32.95 28.87 6.28
C TYR A 300 -32.03 29.35 5.14
N ALA A 301 -32.60 29.62 3.97
CA ALA A 301 -31.82 30.17 2.85
C ALA A 301 -31.24 31.54 3.18
N ASP A 302 -32.02 32.45 3.79
CA ASP A 302 -31.57 33.77 4.21
C ASP A 302 -30.43 33.68 5.23
N LYS A 303 -30.53 32.81 6.24
CA LYS A 303 -29.43 32.52 7.18
C LYS A 303 -28.14 32.07 6.49
N ILE A 304 -28.23 31.21 5.48
CA ILE A 304 -27.08 30.74 4.72
C ILE A 304 -26.51 31.92 3.89
N LEU A 305 -27.33 32.70 3.24
CA LEU A 305 -26.90 33.86 2.47
C LEU A 305 -26.24 34.95 3.33
N ASP A 306 -26.73 35.16 4.55
CA ASP A 306 -26.17 36.12 5.51
C ASP A 306 -24.74 35.73 5.98
N THR A 307 -24.31 34.48 5.81
CA THR A 307 -22.92 34.04 6.11
C THR A 307 -21.91 34.58 5.09
N GLY A 308 -22.35 34.96 3.90
CA GLY A 308 -21.47 35.30 2.79
C GLY A 308 -20.72 34.07 2.21
N ALA A 309 -21.22 32.86 2.44
CA ALA A 309 -20.67 31.67 1.82
C ALA A 309 -21.00 31.63 0.31
N ASP A 310 -20.06 31.16 -0.47
CA ASP A 310 -20.21 30.95 -1.92
C ASP A 310 -20.54 29.50 -2.24
N VAL A 311 -20.14 28.60 -1.35
CA VAL A 311 -20.31 27.14 -1.50
C VAL A 311 -20.83 26.51 -0.23
N VAL A 312 -21.81 25.60 -0.37
CA VAL A 312 -22.39 24.83 0.73
C VAL A 312 -22.21 23.35 0.48
N PHE A 313 -21.56 22.67 1.42
CA PHE A 313 -21.47 21.20 1.49
C PHE A 313 -22.40 20.70 2.59
N CYS A 314 -23.38 19.86 2.24
CA CYS A 314 -24.40 19.38 3.15
C CYS A 314 -24.37 17.84 3.24
N GLU A 315 -24.28 17.29 4.45
CA GLU A 315 -24.40 15.85 4.70
C GLU A 315 -25.80 15.36 4.33
N GLY A 316 -26.80 16.13 4.67
CA GLY A 316 -28.20 15.80 4.49
C GLY A 316 -28.78 16.18 3.12
N GLU A 317 -30.08 16.06 3.04
CA GLU A 317 -30.87 16.51 1.90
C GLU A 317 -31.12 18.01 1.96
N ILE A 318 -31.19 18.65 0.79
CA ILE A 318 -31.57 20.06 0.65
C ILE A 318 -32.92 20.10 -0.05
N ASP A 319 -33.88 20.86 0.54
CA ASP A 319 -35.20 21.05 -0.05
C ASP A 319 -35.10 21.78 -1.41
N PRO A 320 -35.80 21.35 -2.45
CA PRO A 320 -35.75 21.98 -3.78
C PRO A 320 -36.03 23.46 -3.78
N TYR A 321 -36.80 23.98 -2.81
CA TYR A 321 -37.07 25.40 -2.69
C TYR A 321 -35.84 26.19 -2.19
N ILE A 322 -35.07 25.63 -1.23
CA ILE A 322 -33.78 26.20 -0.80
C ILE A 322 -32.79 26.14 -1.95
N GLU A 323 -32.69 25.00 -2.65
CA GLU A 323 -31.83 24.88 -3.83
C GLU A 323 -32.13 25.97 -4.87
N PHE A 324 -33.40 26.23 -5.13
CA PHE A 324 -33.80 27.29 -6.08
C PHE A 324 -33.37 28.66 -5.58
N LEU A 325 -33.60 29.00 -4.31
CA LEU A 325 -33.25 30.30 -3.74
C LEU A 325 -31.74 30.55 -3.75
N LEU A 326 -30.95 29.58 -3.37
CA LEU A 326 -29.48 29.69 -3.31
C LEU A 326 -28.86 29.67 -4.72
N THR A 327 -29.38 28.87 -5.67
CA THR A 327 -28.96 28.92 -7.08
C THR A 327 -29.19 30.30 -7.70
N LYS A 328 -30.32 30.93 -7.39
CA LYS A 328 -30.62 32.30 -7.87
C LYS A 328 -29.60 33.35 -7.39
N ASN A 329 -28.93 33.06 -6.26
CA ASN A 329 -27.85 33.87 -5.72
C ASN A 329 -26.46 33.39 -6.14
N ASN A 330 -26.38 32.57 -7.18
CA ASN A 330 -25.12 32.04 -7.77
C ASN A 330 -24.28 31.20 -6.82
N MET A 331 -24.90 30.57 -5.81
CA MET A 331 -24.25 29.70 -4.82
C MET A 331 -24.13 28.28 -5.34
N LEU A 332 -22.98 27.65 -5.12
CA LEU A 332 -22.73 26.25 -5.45
C LEU A 332 -23.09 25.35 -4.24
N MET A 333 -23.81 24.25 -4.47
CA MET A 333 -24.23 23.36 -3.39
C MET A 333 -24.02 21.89 -3.73
N PHE A 334 -23.65 21.13 -2.68
CA PHE A 334 -23.55 19.67 -2.69
C PHE A 334 -24.40 19.11 -1.56
N LYS A 335 -25.10 17.99 -1.79
CA LYS A 335 -26.00 17.35 -0.83
C LYS A 335 -25.74 15.86 -0.71
N LYS A 336 -26.21 15.23 0.38
CA LYS A 336 -26.03 13.78 0.66
C LYS A 336 -24.58 13.35 0.74
N MET A 337 -23.74 14.24 1.25
CA MET A 337 -22.33 13.96 1.34
C MET A 337 -22.01 12.97 2.45
N LYS A 338 -20.97 12.17 2.25
CA LYS A 338 -20.49 11.24 3.26
C LYS A 338 -19.77 11.98 4.37
N MET A 339 -20.01 11.61 5.64
CA MET A 339 -19.39 12.25 6.80
C MET A 339 -17.85 12.27 6.70
N ASN A 340 -17.24 11.19 6.22
CA ASN A 340 -15.79 11.13 6.01
C ASN A 340 -15.27 12.18 5.01
N ASP A 341 -16.04 12.54 3.99
CA ASP A 341 -15.68 13.59 3.03
C ASP A 341 -15.90 14.98 3.62
N ILE A 342 -16.93 15.14 4.46
CA ILE A 342 -17.19 16.36 5.25
C ILE A 342 -16.05 16.63 6.23
N ASP A 343 -15.58 15.64 6.97
CA ASP A 343 -14.44 15.80 7.89
C ASP A 343 -13.17 16.26 7.16
N LYS A 344 -12.90 15.71 5.97
CA LYS A 344 -11.77 16.11 5.14
C LYS A 344 -11.91 17.53 4.60
N LEU A 345 -13.13 17.90 4.17
CA LEU A 345 -13.41 19.27 3.74
C LEU A 345 -13.21 20.26 4.88
N SER A 346 -13.73 19.94 6.08
CA SER A 346 -13.54 20.79 7.26
C SER A 346 -12.07 21.04 7.56
N ARG A 347 -11.24 19.98 7.54
CA ARG A 347 -9.78 20.13 7.72
C ARG A 347 -9.11 20.90 6.59
N ALA A 348 -9.57 20.71 5.35
CA ALA A 348 -8.99 21.39 4.18
C ALA A 348 -9.31 22.87 4.12
N THR A 349 -10.51 23.27 4.57
CA THR A 349 -11.02 24.64 4.42
C THR A 349 -11.09 25.44 5.71
N ASP A 350 -10.82 24.80 6.88
CA ASP A 350 -11.10 25.32 8.23
C ASP A 350 -12.58 25.66 8.47
N ALA A 351 -13.48 25.16 7.64
CA ALA A 351 -14.90 25.33 7.86
C ALA A 351 -15.36 24.48 9.05
N GLY A 352 -16.06 25.09 10.00
CA GLY A 352 -16.71 24.38 11.08
C GLY A 352 -17.89 23.56 10.57
N ILE A 353 -18.05 22.32 11.08
CA ILE A 353 -19.24 21.52 10.81
C ILE A 353 -20.36 22.01 11.71
N SER A 354 -21.44 22.53 11.13
CA SER A 354 -22.48 23.25 11.86
C SER A 354 -23.89 22.78 11.53
N SER A 355 -24.81 23.06 12.43
CA SER A 355 -26.25 22.92 12.20
C SER A 355 -26.88 24.28 11.84
N ILE A 356 -27.98 24.29 11.06
CA ILE A 356 -28.72 25.52 10.74
C ILE A 356 -29.21 26.28 11.98
N LYS A 357 -29.19 25.63 13.15
CA LYS A 357 -29.57 26.24 14.43
C LYS A 357 -28.42 27.00 15.09
N ASP A 358 -27.19 26.77 14.65
CA ASP A 358 -25.99 27.37 15.19
C ASP A 358 -25.73 28.76 14.59
N ASP A 359 -24.73 29.46 15.11
CA ASP A 359 -24.21 30.69 14.53
C ASP A 359 -23.30 30.34 13.35
N LEU A 360 -23.87 30.28 12.14
CA LEU A 360 -23.19 29.86 10.93
C LEU A 360 -22.03 30.78 10.53
N THR A 361 -22.05 32.04 10.94
CA THR A 361 -21.03 33.05 10.52
C THR A 361 -19.64 32.69 11.06
N LYS A 362 -19.57 31.98 12.20
CA LYS A 362 -18.30 31.54 12.82
C LYS A 362 -17.75 30.25 12.22
N SER A 363 -18.54 29.57 11.40
CA SER A 363 -18.21 28.25 10.87
C SER A 363 -17.81 28.30 9.39
N VAL A 364 -17.74 29.48 8.81
CA VAL A 364 -17.31 29.68 7.42
C VAL A 364 -15.82 29.48 7.32
N GLY A 365 -15.41 28.58 6.42
CA GLY A 365 -14.02 28.36 6.04
C GLY A 365 -13.70 28.96 4.67
N TYR A 366 -12.52 28.63 4.16
CA TYR A 366 -12.01 29.21 2.92
C TYR A 366 -11.31 28.15 2.05
N ALA A 367 -11.48 28.25 0.75
CA ALA A 367 -10.69 27.50 -0.23
C ALA A 367 -10.09 28.44 -1.28
N ASP A 368 -8.94 28.07 -1.86
CA ASP A 368 -8.32 28.87 -2.91
C ASP A 368 -9.14 28.82 -4.20
N LYS A 369 -9.70 27.65 -4.50
CA LYS A 369 -10.49 27.39 -5.69
C LYS A 369 -11.38 26.17 -5.53
N ILE A 370 -12.61 26.25 -6.06
CA ILE A 370 -13.48 25.08 -6.24
C ILE A 370 -13.84 24.96 -7.71
N GLU A 371 -13.66 23.78 -8.28
CA GLU A 371 -13.88 23.50 -9.69
C GLU A 371 -14.59 22.14 -9.85
N VAL A 372 -15.69 22.13 -10.58
CA VAL A 372 -16.44 20.92 -10.93
C VAL A 372 -16.05 20.50 -12.34
N LYS A 373 -15.50 19.30 -12.48
CA LYS A 373 -15.12 18.75 -13.78
C LYS A 373 -15.87 17.48 -14.07
N LYS A 374 -16.21 17.29 -15.33
CA LYS A 374 -16.70 16.01 -15.81
C LYS A 374 -15.56 15.27 -16.47
N GLU A 375 -15.02 14.25 -15.79
CA GLU A 375 -13.93 13.42 -16.27
C GLU A 375 -14.39 11.97 -16.41
N ASN A 376 -14.13 11.36 -17.56
CA ASN A 376 -14.53 9.96 -17.86
C ASN A 376 -16.01 9.63 -17.59
N GLY A 377 -16.90 10.64 -17.72
CA GLY A 377 -18.33 10.49 -17.49
C GLY A 377 -18.80 10.74 -16.06
N GLU A 378 -17.89 10.89 -15.11
CA GLU A 378 -18.16 11.18 -13.69
C GLU A 378 -17.94 12.66 -13.38
N HIS A 379 -18.66 13.18 -12.39
CA HIS A 379 -18.44 14.53 -11.87
C HIS A 379 -17.47 14.47 -10.70
N LEU A 380 -16.39 15.24 -10.79
CA LEU A 380 -15.42 15.41 -9.73
C LEU A 380 -15.35 16.86 -9.28
N VAL A 381 -15.34 17.06 -7.98
CA VAL A 381 -15.21 18.38 -7.36
C VAL A 381 -13.81 18.54 -6.82
N TYR A 382 -13.06 19.47 -7.36
CA TYR A 382 -11.70 19.81 -6.95
C TYR A 382 -11.74 20.99 -6.00
N VAL A 383 -11.51 20.75 -4.72
CA VAL A 383 -11.41 21.78 -3.68
C VAL A 383 -9.94 22.03 -3.39
N THR A 384 -9.38 23.09 -3.96
CA THR A 384 -7.98 23.46 -3.74
C THR A 384 -7.83 24.27 -2.45
N ALA A 385 -6.92 23.84 -1.58
CA ALA A 385 -6.64 24.48 -0.30
C ALA A 385 -5.14 24.41 -0.01
N SER A 386 -4.35 25.22 -0.68
CA SER A 386 -2.88 25.16 -0.70
C SER A 386 -2.24 25.45 0.66
N SER A 387 -2.95 26.10 1.57
CA SER A 387 -2.48 26.44 2.92
C SER A 387 -2.63 25.28 3.92
N LYS A 388 -3.23 24.14 3.53
CA LYS A 388 -3.55 23.04 4.42
C LYS A 388 -2.75 21.77 4.13
N MET A 389 -2.59 20.95 5.17
CA MET A 389 -1.80 19.70 5.13
C MET A 389 -2.61 18.52 4.56
N ILE A 390 -3.33 18.74 3.45
CA ILE A 390 -4.08 17.68 2.78
C ILE A 390 -3.71 17.67 1.30
N THR A 391 -3.36 16.48 0.80
CA THR A 391 -3.12 16.25 -0.62
C THR A 391 -3.99 15.07 -1.07
N THR A 392 -4.70 15.24 -2.17
CA THR A 392 -5.42 14.14 -2.82
C THR A 392 -4.73 13.78 -4.13
N ILE A 393 -4.51 12.48 -4.33
CA ILE A 393 -3.96 11.89 -5.54
C ILE A 393 -5.06 11.07 -6.17
N ILE A 394 -5.40 11.35 -7.41
CA ILE A 394 -6.34 10.55 -8.18
C ILE A 394 -5.60 9.73 -9.23
N ILE A 395 -5.88 8.43 -9.25
CA ILE A 395 -5.31 7.47 -10.18
C ILE A 395 -6.43 7.00 -11.11
N TRP A 396 -6.21 7.16 -12.40
CA TRP A 396 -7.09 6.68 -13.45
C TRP A 396 -6.45 5.52 -14.19
N GLU A 397 -7.16 4.40 -14.31
CA GLU A 397 -6.75 3.27 -15.11
C GLU A 397 -7.95 2.63 -15.82
N PRO A 398 -7.81 2.19 -17.09
CA PRO A 398 -8.91 1.59 -17.84
C PRO A 398 -9.28 0.19 -17.32
N VAL A 399 -8.34 -0.49 -16.70
CA VAL A 399 -8.51 -1.85 -16.19
C VAL A 399 -8.40 -1.85 -14.66
N LYS A 400 -9.42 -2.37 -13.99
CA LYS A 400 -9.48 -2.42 -12.52
C LYS A 400 -8.23 -3.03 -11.88
N TYR A 401 -7.70 -4.09 -12.46
CA TYR A 401 -6.48 -4.72 -11.98
C TYR A 401 -5.25 -3.79 -12.03
N ASN A 402 -5.06 -3.06 -13.12
CA ASN A 402 -3.95 -2.10 -13.20
C ASN A 402 -4.13 -0.97 -12.18
N LEU A 403 -5.37 -0.59 -11.91
CA LEU A 403 -5.71 0.42 -10.93
C LEU A 403 -5.28 0.02 -9.51
N GLU A 404 -5.56 -1.22 -9.09
CA GLU A 404 -5.12 -1.78 -7.81
C GLU A 404 -3.59 -1.83 -7.71
N LYS A 405 -2.94 -2.25 -8.77
CA LYS A 405 -1.48 -2.33 -8.87
C LYS A 405 -0.78 -0.96 -8.78
N VAL A 406 -1.34 0.05 -9.45
CA VAL A 406 -0.80 1.43 -9.41
C VAL A 406 -1.05 2.06 -8.03
N GLU A 407 -2.16 1.72 -7.36
CA GLU A 407 -2.42 2.12 -5.97
C GLU A 407 -1.38 1.54 -5.02
N GLU A 408 -1.16 0.22 -5.05
CA GLU A 408 -0.12 -0.45 -4.24
C GLU A 408 1.26 0.18 -4.46
N ALA A 409 1.60 0.52 -5.72
CA ALA A 409 2.85 1.20 -6.05
C ALA A 409 2.89 2.65 -5.50
N ALA A 410 1.75 3.32 -5.46
CA ALA A 410 1.61 4.66 -4.91
C ALA A 410 1.79 4.66 -3.38
N ASP A 411 1.21 3.68 -2.68
CA ASP A 411 1.37 3.51 -1.24
C ASP A 411 2.82 3.19 -0.86
N ASP A 412 3.48 2.28 -1.59
CA ASP A 412 4.91 1.98 -1.38
C ASP A 412 5.78 3.22 -1.60
N ALA A 413 5.52 3.98 -2.68
CA ALA A 413 6.24 5.21 -2.98
C ALA A 413 6.03 6.30 -1.91
N LEU A 414 4.80 6.45 -1.40
CA LEU A 414 4.44 7.40 -0.35
C LEU A 414 5.18 7.09 0.95
N ASN A 415 5.12 5.83 1.40
CA ASN A 415 5.77 5.37 2.62
C ASN A 415 7.31 5.52 2.52
N ASN A 416 7.90 5.11 1.40
CA ASN A 416 9.33 5.30 1.16
C ASN A 416 9.72 6.78 1.17
N ALA A 417 8.97 7.65 0.48
CA ALA A 417 9.24 9.09 0.48
C ALA A 417 9.22 9.67 1.90
N ALA A 418 8.26 9.27 2.72
CA ALA A 418 8.15 9.72 4.10
C ALA A 418 9.33 9.26 4.96
N PHE A 419 9.69 7.97 4.90
CA PHE A 419 10.85 7.44 5.64
C PHE A 419 12.16 8.07 5.21
N ILE A 420 12.35 8.27 3.92
CA ILE A 420 13.55 8.85 3.33
C ILE A 420 13.69 10.34 3.73
N LEU A 421 12.61 11.10 3.60
CA LEU A 421 12.63 12.52 3.93
C LEU A 421 12.73 12.78 5.46
N LYS A 422 12.24 11.84 6.28
CA LYS A 422 12.35 11.90 7.74
C LYS A 422 13.76 11.53 8.25
N ASN A 423 14.32 10.43 7.72
CA ASN A 423 15.55 9.85 8.26
C ASN A 423 16.80 10.23 7.45
N GLY A 424 16.64 10.60 6.19
CA GLY A 424 17.73 11.02 5.31
C GLY A 424 18.76 9.95 4.98
N LEU A 425 18.47 8.66 5.23
CA LEU A 425 19.41 7.57 5.08
C LEU A 425 18.93 6.56 4.02
N VAL A 426 19.82 6.25 3.09
CA VAL A 426 19.63 5.27 2.02
C VAL A 426 20.78 4.27 1.97
N VAL A 427 20.51 3.12 1.39
CA VAL A 427 21.48 2.05 1.11
C VAL A 427 21.37 1.63 -0.36
N SER A 428 22.34 0.87 -0.85
CA SER A 428 22.31 0.34 -2.21
C SER A 428 21.10 -0.58 -2.40
N GLY A 429 20.27 -0.27 -3.40
CA GLY A 429 19.09 -1.07 -3.80
C GLY A 429 19.46 -2.24 -4.72
N GLY A 430 18.44 -2.84 -5.37
CA GLY A 430 18.66 -3.94 -6.32
C GLY A 430 19.39 -5.14 -5.75
N GLY A 431 19.21 -5.45 -4.47
CA GLY A 431 19.90 -6.53 -3.76
C GLY A 431 21.34 -6.21 -3.37
N GLY A 432 21.83 -4.99 -3.63
CA GLY A 432 23.21 -4.59 -3.37
C GLY A 432 23.56 -4.63 -1.90
N ILE A 433 22.69 -4.09 -1.02
CA ILE A 433 22.96 -4.10 0.43
C ILE A 433 22.93 -5.51 1.01
N GLU A 434 21.97 -6.36 0.61
CA GLU A 434 21.88 -7.74 1.07
C GLU A 434 23.11 -8.54 0.65
N PHE A 435 23.59 -8.30 -0.57
CA PHE A 435 24.83 -8.90 -1.04
C PHE A 435 26.05 -8.41 -0.26
N GLY A 436 26.18 -7.10 -0.03
CA GLY A 436 27.26 -6.51 0.77
C GLY A 436 27.29 -7.06 2.19
N LEU A 437 26.14 -7.09 2.86
CA LEU A 437 25.97 -7.74 4.17
C LEU A 437 26.41 -9.20 4.15
N SER A 438 26.01 -9.96 3.14
CA SER A 438 26.42 -11.36 2.99
C SER A 438 27.95 -11.50 2.94
N GLN A 439 28.65 -10.68 2.12
CA GLN A 439 30.11 -10.77 2.01
C GLN A 439 30.81 -10.41 3.33
N MET A 440 30.37 -9.34 4.00
CA MET A 440 30.97 -8.92 5.27
C MET A 440 30.68 -9.92 6.40
N LEU A 441 29.49 -10.53 6.44
CA LEU A 441 29.17 -11.57 7.42
C LEU A 441 29.96 -12.86 7.18
N LYS A 442 30.28 -13.22 5.93
CA LYS A 442 31.17 -14.36 5.64
C LYS A 442 32.58 -14.13 6.20
N LEU A 443 33.08 -12.89 6.12
CA LEU A 443 34.35 -12.53 6.74
C LEU A 443 34.24 -12.55 8.28
N TYR A 444 33.17 -11.98 8.83
CA TYR A 444 32.92 -11.99 10.27
C TYR A 444 32.79 -13.40 10.83
N ALA A 445 32.13 -14.32 10.12
CA ALA A 445 32.00 -15.71 10.53
C ALA A 445 33.36 -16.36 10.82
N SER A 446 34.40 -16.05 10.03
CA SER A 446 35.75 -16.60 10.23
C SER A 446 36.45 -16.11 11.53
N THR A 447 35.91 -15.09 12.19
CA THR A 447 36.43 -14.54 13.46
C THR A 447 35.71 -15.11 14.69
N ILE A 448 34.65 -15.90 14.49
CA ILE A 448 33.84 -16.47 15.58
C ILE A 448 34.36 -17.86 15.92
N GLU A 449 34.58 -18.12 17.20
CA GLU A 449 34.89 -19.45 17.70
C GLU A 449 33.62 -20.29 17.86
N GLY A 450 33.76 -21.63 17.65
CA GLY A 450 32.66 -22.54 17.91
C GLY A 450 31.72 -22.78 16.71
N LYS A 451 30.60 -23.44 17.00
CA LYS A 451 29.63 -23.85 15.98
C LYS A 451 28.75 -22.68 15.46
N GLU A 452 28.64 -21.60 16.21
CA GLU A 452 27.94 -20.38 15.84
C GLU A 452 28.48 -19.75 14.55
N GLN A 453 29.77 -19.97 14.27
CA GLN A 453 30.39 -19.60 12.98
C GLN A 453 29.58 -20.14 11.78
N LEU A 454 29.13 -21.42 11.87
CA LEU A 454 28.36 -22.05 10.81
C LEU A 454 26.98 -21.38 10.65
N ALA A 455 26.36 -20.99 11.76
CA ALA A 455 25.08 -20.29 11.72
C ALA A 455 25.21 -18.90 11.06
N VAL A 456 26.25 -18.13 11.42
CA VAL A 456 26.52 -16.84 10.77
C VAL A 456 26.79 -17.00 9.27
N MET A 457 27.49 -18.08 8.87
CA MET A 457 27.73 -18.39 7.46
C MET A 457 26.43 -18.69 6.70
N GLU A 458 25.50 -19.46 7.29
CA GLU A 458 24.21 -19.76 6.65
C GLU A 458 23.31 -18.52 6.65
N TYR A 459 23.37 -17.65 7.67
CA TYR A 459 22.70 -16.36 7.68
C TYR A 459 23.16 -15.48 6.51
N ALA A 460 24.46 -15.41 6.27
CA ALA A 460 25.03 -14.69 5.13
C ALA A 460 24.53 -15.22 3.79
N LYS A 461 24.38 -16.55 3.66
CA LYS A 461 23.81 -17.18 2.47
C LYS A 461 22.31 -16.89 2.32
N ALA A 462 21.57 -16.76 3.42
CA ALA A 462 20.16 -16.38 3.38
C ALA A 462 19.97 -14.96 2.82
N LEU A 463 20.82 -14.01 3.22
CA LEU A 463 20.80 -12.65 2.62
C LEU A 463 21.10 -12.67 1.13
N GLU A 464 22.02 -13.52 0.67
CA GLU A 464 22.38 -13.67 -0.75
C GLU A 464 21.23 -14.24 -1.60
N GLN A 465 20.22 -14.86 -0.97
CA GLN A 465 19.05 -15.36 -1.69
C GLN A 465 18.22 -14.22 -2.30
N ILE A 466 18.18 -13.03 -1.69
CA ILE A 466 17.44 -11.89 -2.20
C ILE A 466 17.90 -11.47 -3.61
N PRO A 467 19.20 -11.14 -3.85
CA PRO A 467 19.64 -10.85 -5.21
C PRO A 467 19.54 -12.04 -6.16
N ARG A 468 19.60 -13.31 -5.68
CA ARG A 468 19.38 -14.48 -6.52
C ARG A 468 17.95 -14.55 -7.07
N ILE A 469 16.96 -14.28 -6.22
CA ILE A 469 15.55 -14.23 -6.62
C ILE A 469 15.31 -13.09 -7.61
N LEU A 470 15.87 -11.90 -7.34
CA LEU A 470 15.79 -10.76 -8.27
C LEU A 470 16.35 -11.12 -9.64
N ALA A 471 17.57 -11.70 -9.70
CA ALA A 471 18.20 -12.14 -10.93
C ALA A 471 17.32 -13.12 -11.71
N SER A 472 16.80 -14.14 -11.03
CA SER A 472 15.92 -15.15 -11.63
C SER A 472 14.66 -14.52 -12.26
N ASN A 473 14.00 -13.62 -11.53
CA ASN A 473 12.77 -12.97 -12.00
C ASN A 473 13.02 -12.02 -13.19
N MET A 474 14.23 -11.50 -13.30
CA MET A 474 14.64 -10.67 -14.43
C MET A 474 15.23 -11.47 -15.60
N GLY A 475 15.14 -12.81 -15.55
CA GLY A 475 15.60 -13.70 -16.61
C GLY A 475 17.12 -13.90 -16.68
N MET A 476 17.84 -13.51 -15.62
CA MET A 476 19.29 -13.70 -15.52
C MET A 476 19.59 -15.07 -14.87
N ASN A 477 20.80 -15.58 -15.15
CA ASN A 477 21.31 -16.74 -14.40
C ASN A 477 21.75 -16.28 -13.00
N PRO A 478 21.11 -16.75 -11.89
CA PRO A 478 21.46 -16.31 -10.55
C PRO A 478 22.92 -16.63 -10.14
N ILE A 479 23.51 -17.69 -10.69
CA ILE A 479 24.88 -18.08 -10.37
C ILE A 479 25.86 -17.06 -10.98
N ASP A 480 25.70 -16.76 -12.25
CA ASP A 480 26.55 -15.81 -12.97
C ASP A 480 26.40 -14.40 -12.36
N THR A 481 25.15 -14.00 -12.06
CA THR A 481 24.86 -12.70 -11.42
C THR A 481 25.61 -12.54 -10.09
N ILE A 482 25.57 -13.56 -9.22
CA ILE A 482 26.26 -13.50 -7.93
C ILE A 482 27.78 -13.49 -8.10
N ALA A 483 28.30 -14.20 -9.11
CA ALA A 483 29.72 -14.18 -9.42
C ALA A 483 30.18 -12.78 -9.89
N ASP A 484 29.39 -12.15 -10.75
CA ASP A 484 29.66 -10.77 -11.23
C ASP A 484 29.53 -9.75 -10.09
N MET A 485 28.49 -9.85 -9.25
CA MET A 485 28.36 -9.00 -8.07
C MET A 485 29.58 -9.12 -7.16
N LYS A 486 30.08 -10.35 -6.92
CA LYS A 486 31.27 -10.59 -6.11
C LYS A 486 32.53 -10.00 -6.74
N TYR A 487 32.66 -10.08 -8.06
CA TYR A 487 33.80 -9.51 -8.78
C TYR A 487 33.84 -7.98 -8.62
N TYR A 488 32.71 -7.29 -8.79
CA TYR A 488 32.63 -5.83 -8.62
C TYR A 488 32.82 -5.42 -7.17
N TYR A 489 32.18 -6.11 -6.24
CA TYR A 489 32.30 -5.85 -4.79
C TYR A 489 33.76 -5.90 -4.32
N ASN A 490 34.53 -6.91 -4.76
CA ASN A 490 35.94 -7.06 -4.42
C ASN A 490 36.82 -5.92 -5.00
N LYS A 491 36.34 -5.19 -5.99
CA LYS A 491 36.96 -3.99 -6.55
C LYS A 491 36.54 -2.71 -5.84
N GLY A 492 35.72 -2.78 -4.81
CA GLY A 492 35.15 -1.62 -4.13
C GLY A 492 34.10 -0.86 -4.96
N ILE A 493 33.52 -1.53 -5.97
CA ILE A 493 32.49 -0.96 -6.83
C ILE A 493 31.11 -1.39 -6.28
N ASP A 494 30.17 -0.44 -6.21
CA ASP A 494 28.79 -0.72 -5.83
C ASP A 494 28.18 -1.76 -6.78
N SER A 495 27.77 -2.88 -6.20
CA SER A 495 27.39 -4.08 -6.93
C SER A 495 25.90 -4.35 -6.69
N ARG A 496 25.08 -4.11 -7.70
CA ARG A 496 23.62 -4.25 -7.64
C ARG A 496 23.05 -4.70 -8.99
N ILE A 497 21.83 -5.17 -8.96
CA ILE A 497 21.04 -5.46 -10.16
C ILE A 497 20.23 -4.20 -10.50
N ASP A 498 20.34 -3.71 -11.72
CA ASP A 498 19.55 -2.57 -12.19
C ASP A 498 18.16 -2.97 -12.71
N MET A 499 17.36 -1.97 -13.07
CA MET A 499 16.02 -2.18 -13.61
C MET A 499 15.99 -2.89 -14.99
N SER A 500 17.12 -2.96 -15.67
CA SER A 500 17.27 -3.70 -16.94
C SER A 500 17.69 -5.16 -16.75
N GLY A 501 17.91 -5.58 -15.49
CA GLY A 501 18.37 -6.92 -15.16
C GLY A 501 19.87 -7.13 -15.38
N GLN A 502 20.67 -6.09 -15.31
CA GLN A 502 22.14 -6.22 -15.45
C GLN A 502 22.84 -5.93 -14.12
N VAL A 503 23.95 -6.60 -13.88
CA VAL A 503 24.85 -6.21 -12.79
C VAL A 503 25.62 -4.97 -13.23
N VAL A 504 25.37 -3.85 -12.56
CA VAL A 504 25.89 -2.54 -12.96
C VAL A 504 26.90 -1.99 -12.00
N ASN A 505 27.83 -1.20 -12.58
CA ASN A 505 28.89 -0.51 -11.88
C ASN A 505 28.88 1.01 -12.08
N ASN A 506 28.14 1.55 -13.07
CA ASN A 506 28.13 2.98 -13.41
C ASN A 506 26.74 3.52 -13.80
N SER A 507 25.66 2.80 -13.58
CA SER A 507 24.30 3.27 -13.81
C SER A 507 23.90 4.32 -12.77
N PRO A 508 22.85 5.13 -13.05
CA PRO A 508 22.30 6.02 -12.03
C PRO A 508 22.07 5.24 -10.74
N PRO A 509 22.34 5.85 -9.59
CA PRO A 509 22.22 5.16 -8.31
C PRO A 509 20.79 4.63 -8.13
N LEU A 510 20.65 3.39 -7.66
CA LEU A 510 19.40 2.79 -7.23
C LEU A 510 19.49 2.62 -5.71
N TYR A 511 18.62 3.30 -4.99
CA TYR A 511 18.64 3.31 -3.54
C TYR A 511 17.38 2.70 -2.95
N ASP A 512 17.53 2.12 -1.77
CA ASP A 512 16.44 1.68 -0.89
C ASP A 512 16.54 2.44 0.44
N SER A 513 15.42 2.58 1.16
CA SER A 513 15.41 3.16 2.50
C SER A 513 16.19 2.28 3.48
N ALA A 514 17.22 2.86 4.11
CA ALA A 514 18.03 2.16 5.11
C ALA A 514 17.17 1.68 6.30
N THR A 515 16.17 2.47 6.69
CA THR A 515 15.27 2.16 7.81
C THR A 515 14.39 0.95 7.48
N ILE A 516 13.80 0.89 6.28
CA ILE A 516 12.94 -0.23 5.86
C ILE A 516 13.77 -1.52 5.79
N LYS A 517 14.97 -1.47 5.18
CA LYS A 517 15.87 -2.65 5.12
C LYS A 517 16.27 -3.13 6.50
N LYS A 518 16.60 -2.21 7.40
CA LYS A 518 16.91 -2.53 8.79
C LYS A 518 15.75 -3.26 9.47
N LEU A 519 14.54 -2.72 9.39
CA LEU A 519 13.36 -3.32 10.01
C LEU A 519 13.04 -4.67 9.39
N ALA A 520 13.14 -4.83 8.07
CA ALA A 520 12.93 -6.10 7.40
C ALA A 520 13.89 -7.19 7.89
N ILE A 521 15.18 -6.87 8.05
CA ILE A 521 16.19 -7.82 8.53
C ILE A 521 15.96 -8.19 10.01
N ILE A 522 15.62 -7.21 10.86
CA ILE A 522 15.32 -7.46 12.28
C ILE A 522 14.10 -8.37 12.41
N SER A 523 12.97 -7.97 11.83
CA SER A 523 11.72 -8.70 11.95
C SER A 523 11.78 -10.10 11.33
N ALA A 524 12.51 -10.25 10.21
CA ALA A 524 12.77 -11.56 9.61
C ALA A 524 13.56 -12.48 10.53
N THR A 525 14.61 -11.94 11.18
CA THR A 525 15.45 -12.74 12.09
C THR A 525 14.69 -13.12 13.35
N GLU A 526 13.93 -12.21 13.93
CA GLU A 526 13.08 -12.46 15.11
C GLU A 526 12.04 -13.55 14.80
N THR A 527 11.35 -13.43 13.66
CA THR A 527 10.37 -14.45 13.24
C THR A 527 11.02 -15.79 13.01
N ALA A 528 12.16 -15.85 12.30
CA ALA A 528 12.89 -17.09 12.06
C ALA A 528 13.34 -17.73 13.38
N THR A 529 13.89 -16.97 14.32
CA THR A 529 14.33 -17.46 15.63
C THR A 529 13.16 -17.95 16.49
N ASN A 530 11.99 -17.32 16.38
CA ASN A 530 10.79 -17.80 17.08
C ASN A 530 10.27 -19.11 16.48
N ILE A 531 10.29 -19.27 15.16
CA ILE A 531 9.92 -20.52 14.49
C ILE A 531 10.88 -21.65 14.91
N LEU A 532 12.19 -21.38 14.99
CA LEU A 532 13.20 -22.38 15.39
C LEU A 532 13.12 -22.81 16.86
N LYS A 533 12.34 -22.11 17.69
CA LYS A 533 12.05 -22.50 19.09
C LYS A 533 10.84 -23.41 19.22
N ILE A 534 10.11 -23.66 18.12
CA ILE A 534 8.94 -24.54 18.14
C ILE A 534 9.44 -25.97 18.29
N ASP A 535 9.00 -26.63 19.32
CA ASP A 535 9.35 -28.04 19.65
C ASP A 535 8.26 -28.98 19.14
N GLU A 536 7.00 -28.60 19.30
CA GLU A 536 5.86 -29.42 18.91
C GLU A 536 4.71 -28.55 18.35
N ILE A 537 3.95 -29.12 17.44
CA ILE A 537 2.67 -28.56 17.00
C ILE A 537 1.55 -29.41 17.61
N VAL A 538 0.81 -28.79 18.55
CA VAL A 538 -0.30 -29.45 19.24
C VAL A 538 -1.62 -28.92 18.65
N PRO A 539 -2.43 -29.78 18.00
CA PRO A 539 -3.73 -29.38 17.48
C PRO A 539 -4.69 -29.06 18.64
N LYS A 540 -5.40 -27.95 18.54
CA LYS A 540 -6.46 -27.62 19.48
C LYS A 540 -7.68 -28.52 19.17
N ARG A 541 -8.15 -29.31 20.17
CA ARG A 541 -9.37 -30.11 20.09
C ARG A 541 -10.63 -29.25 20.11
#